data_4c99fb882156ea72aac5e8a1ca484d93
#
_entry.id   4c99fb882156ea72aac5e8a1ca484d93
#
_cell.length_a   1.000
_cell.length_b   1.000
_cell.length_c   1.000
_cell.angle_alpha   90.00
_cell.angle_beta   90.00
_cell.angle_gamma   90.00
#
_symmetry.space_group_name_H-M   'P 1'
#
loop_
_entity.id
_entity.type
_entity.pdbx_description
1 polymer ?
#
loop_
_entity_poly.entity_id
_entity_poly.type
_entity_poly.pdbx_seq_one_letter_code
_entity_poly.pdbx_strand_id
1 'polypeptide(L)'
;MAGVNDTLGQWAEDFIGVFRKGGETFVSLVVGIIPLLIVLLTAVHALIKLIGPERIDRVGEMAGRPGLQYYPIRYLVLPVLSVFFLTNPMCYTMGRFLPERDKPAFYDSAVSFVHPPLGLFPHVNAGELFVYAGIAAGITKLGLPLGDLAVRYFYVGLIVIFMRGITTETISRIMFARRARDAEEPEVATTAGETPAPEGA
;
A
#
# COMPACT_ATOMS: atom_id res chain seq x y z
N MET A 1 -35.42 -8.65 45.87
CA MET A 1 -34.53 -7.46 45.72
C MET A 1 -33.04 -7.82 45.62
N ALA A 2 -32.55 -8.93 46.21
CA ALA A 2 -31.16 -9.38 46.10
C ALA A 2 -30.73 -9.61 44.63
N GLY A 3 -31.52 -10.31 43.82
CA GLY A 3 -31.13 -10.65 42.45
C GLY A 3 -30.99 -9.46 41.46
N VAL A 4 -31.67 -8.32 41.69
CA VAL A 4 -31.52 -7.13 40.83
C VAL A 4 -30.22 -6.40 41.13
N ASN A 5 -29.80 -6.30 42.41
CA ASN A 5 -28.55 -5.70 42.78
C ASN A 5 -27.35 -6.51 42.31
N ASP A 6 -27.46 -7.85 42.35
CA ASP A 6 -26.38 -8.75 41.86
C ASP A 6 -26.25 -8.60 40.34
N THR A 7 -27.36 -8.50 39.61
CA THR A 7 -27.33 -8.29 38.15
C THR A 7 -26.72 -6.93 37.78
N LEU A 8 -27.12 -5.85 38.48
CA LEU A 8 -26.53 -4.51 38.25
C LEU A 8 -25.04 -4.46 38.61
N GLY A 9 -24.63 -5.15 39.68
CA GLY A 9 -23.22 -5.27 40.06
C GLY A 9 -22.41 -5.98 38.97
N GLN A 10 -22.95 -7.07 38.42
CA GLN A 10 -22.29 -7.81 37.35
C GLN A 10 -22.15 -6.98 36.05
N TRP A 11 -23.20 -6.24 35.68
CA TRP A 11 -23.13 -5.32 34.54
C TRP A 11 -22.08 -4.21 34.71
N ALA A 12 -21.96 -3.67 35.92
CA ALA A 12 -20.95 -2.67 36.26
C ALA A 12 -19.54 -3.26 36.16
N GLU A 13 -19.33 -4.47 36.67
CA GLU A 13 -18.04 -5.18 36.57
C GLU A 13 -17.66 -5.49 35.12
N ASP A 14 -18.62 -5.98 34.32
CA ASP A 14 -18.40 -6.27 32.91
C ASP A 14 -18.07 -5.00 32.12
N PHE A 15 -18.78 -3.90 32.39
CA PHE A 15 -18.51 -2.59 31.80
C PHE A 15 -17.09 -2.09 32.13
N ILE A 16 -16.69 -2.12 33.40
CA ILE A 16 -15.33 -1.75 33.84
C ILE A 16 -14.31 -2.71 33.24
N GLY A 17 -14.65 -4.00 33.15
CA GLY A 17 -13.82 -5.04 32.55
C GLY A 17 -13.42 -4.77 31.10
N VAL A 18 -14.33 -4.21 30.28
CA VAL A 18 -14.05 -3.81 28.90
C VAL A 18 -12.93 -2.76 28.85
N PHE A 19 -13.02 -1.70 29.68
CA PHE A 19 -12.00 -0.65 29.71
C PHE A 19 -10.64 -1.15 30.25
N ARG A 20 -10.68 -2.01 31.27
CA ARG A 20 -9.46 -2.66 31.80
C ARG A 20 -8.78 -3.48 30.69
N LYS A 21 -9.54 -4.32 29.99
CA LYS A 21 -9.04 -5.15 28.89
C LYS A 21 -8.48 -4.29 27.76
N GLY A 22 -9.16 -3.18 27.42
CA GLY A 22 -8.67 -2.19 26.45
C GLY A 22 -7.33 -1.58 26.87
N GLY A 23 -7.19 -1.18 28.14
CA GLY A 23 -5.94 -0.64 28.69
C GLY A 23 -4.79 -1.65 28.67
N GLU A 24 -5.03 -2.89 29.07
CA GLU A 24 -4.03 -3.97 28.99
C GLU A 24 -3.57 -4.23 27.56
N THR A 25 -4.52 -4.28 26.63
CA THR A 25 -4.23 -4.45 25.19
C THR A 25 -3.40 -3.27 24.67
N PHE A 26 -3.76 -2.04 25.02
CA PHE A 26 -3.01 -0.84 24.63
C PHE A 26 -1.56 -0.90 25.13
N VAL A 27 -1.35 -1.19 26.41
CA VAL A 27 0.01 -1.30 26.99
C VAL A 27 0.81 -2.41 26.31
N SER A 28 0.19 -3.55 26.06
CA SER A 28 0.83 -4.67 25.35
C SER A 28 1.28 -4.27 23.93
N LEU A 29 0.44 -3.54 23.17
CA LEU A 29 0.79 -3.04 21.85
C LEU A 29 1.93 -2.01 21.92
N VAL A 30 1.87 -1.08 22.87
CA VAL A 30 2.92 -0.06 23.05
C VAL A 30 4.27 -0.71 23.35
N VAL A 31 4.32 -1.63 24.32
CA VAL A 31 5.56 -2.29 24.73
C VAL A 31 6.08 -3.26 23.67
N GLY A 32 5.19 -3.96 22.97
CA GLY A 32 5.57 -4.94 21.95
C GLY A 32 5.98 -4.33 20.61
N ILE A 33 5.40 -3.20 20.21
CA ILE A 33 5.57 -2.65 18.87
C ILE A 33 6.54 -1.45 18.86
N ILE A 34 6.36 -0.47 19.74
CA ILE A 34 7.09 0.81 19.67
C ILE A 34 8.60 0.64 19.78
N PRO A 35 9.17 -0.13 20.73
CA PRO A 35 10.60 -0.32 20.79
C PRO A 35 11.19 -0.95 19.53
N LEU A 36 10.53 -1.96 19.00
CA LEU A 36 10.92 -2.62 17.75
C LEU A 36 10.93 -1.65 16.58
N LEU A 37 9.89 -0.82 16.45
CA LEU A 37 9.81 0.18 15.40
C LEU A 37 10.93 1.22 15.49
N ILE A 38 11.23 1.72 16.70
CA ILE A 38 12.32 2.69 16.90
C ILE A 38 13.66 2.11 16.44
N VAL A 39 13.97 0.87 16.83
CA VAL A 39 15.22 0.19 16.44
C VAL A 39 15.28 0.01 14.93
N LEU A 40 14.22 -0.51 14.33
CA LEU A 40 14.18 -0.76 12.87
C LEU A 40 14.25 0.55 12.07
N LEU A 41 13.49 1.57 12.43
CA LEU A 41 13.52 2.87 11.76
C LEU A 41 14.90 3.52 11.89
N THR A 42 15.55 3.41 13.06
CA THR A 42 16.91 3.92 13.24
C THR A 42 17.90 3.20 12.34
N ALA A 43 17.83 1.88 12.26
CA ALA A 43 18.68 1.07 11.39
C ALA A 43 18.45 1.40 9.91
N VAL A 44 17.20 1.53 9.47
CA VAL A 44 16.84 1.88 8.08
C VAL A 44 17.34 3.29 7.74
N HIS A 45 17.15 4.27 8.62
CA HIS A 45 17.67 5.62 8.39
C HIS A 45 19.20 5.67 8.33
N ALA A 46 19.89 4.88 9.16
CA ALA A 46 21.34 4.74 9.07
C ALA A 46 21.76 4.12 7.73
N LEU A 47 21.03 3.10 7.25
CA LEU A 47 21.26 2.46 5.97
C LEU A 47 21.04 3.43 4.79
N ILE A 48 19.98 4.24 4.81
CA ILE A 48 19.72 5.28 3.82
C ILE A 48 20.89 6.27 3.75
N LYS A 49 21.39 6.72 4.91
CA LYS A 49 22.55 7.63 4.97
C LYS A 49 23.83 6.98 4.42
N LEU A 50 24.01 5.68 4.67
CA LEU A 50 25.17 4.93 4.17
C LEU A 50 25.12 4.71 2.65
N ILE A 51 23.94 4.39 2.12
CA ILE A 51 23.73 4.18 0.67
C ILE A 51 23.79 5.50 -0.09
N GLY A 52 23.28 6.56 0.50
CA GLY A 52 23.08 7.88 -0.11
C GLY A 52 21.71 8.01 -0.82
N PRO A 53 20.97 9.08 -0.55
CA PRO A 53 19.64 9.30 -1.14
C PRO A 53 19.71 9.42 -2.67
N GLU A 54 20.80 9.94 -3.23
CA GLU A 54 20.98 10.08 -4.68
C GLU A 54 20.98 8.75 -5.43
N ARG A 55 21.36 7.65 -4.78
CA ARG A 55 21.30 6.31 -5.39
C ARG A 55 19.87 5.80 -5.48
N ILE A 56 19.05 6.10 -4.49
CA ILE A 56 17.62 5.76 -4.48
C ILE A 56 16.88 6.56 -5.56
N ASP A 57 17.13 7.87 -5.64
CA ASP A 57 16.57 8.74 -6.67
C ASP A 57 16.95 8.28 -8.08
N ARG A 58 18.21 7.84 -8.28
CA ARG A 58 18.68 7.29 -9.55
C ARG A 58 17.93 6.03 -9.99
N VAL A 59 17.53 5.17 -9.04
CA VAL A 59 16.64 4.02 -9.34
C VAL A 59 15.26 4.50 -9.79
N GLY A 60 14.72 5.54 -9.15
CA GLY A 60 13.47 6.18 -9.56
C GLY A 60 13.52 6.73 -10.99
N GLU A 61 14.60 7.45 -11.33
CA GLU A 61 14.84 7.96 -12.68
C GLU A 61 14.94 6.85 -13.74
N MET A 62 15.64 5.75 -13.40
CA MET A 62 15.70 4.58 -14.30
C MET A 62 14.33 3.93 -14.47
N ALA A 63 13.51 3.85 -13.43
CA ALA A 63 12.17 3.30 -13.51
C ALA A 63 11.25 4.12 -14.43
N GLY A 64 11.48 5.45 -14.52
CA GLY A 64 10.73 6.35 -15.41
C GLY A 64 11.07 6.21 -16.90
N ARG A 65 12.15 5.51 -17.26
CA ARG A 65 12.57 5.38 -18.67
C ARG A 65 11.61 4.50 -19.46
N PRO A 66 11.34 4.82 -20.74
CA PRO A 66 10.50 4.00 -21.59
C PRO A 66 11.18 2.67 -21.95
N GLY A 67 10.37 1.61 -22.07
CA GLY A 67 10.82 0.28 -22.52
C GLY A 67 10.51 -0.84 -21.54
N LEU A 68 10.27 -2.04 -22.08
CA LEU A 68 9.92 -3.24 -21.33
C LEU A 68 11.07 -3.70 -20.40
N GLN A 69 12.32 -3.42 -20.77
CA GLN A 69 13.49 -3.74 -19.95
C GLN A 69 13.48 -3.06 -18.58
N TYR A 70 12.74 -1.95 -18.43
CA TYR A 70 12.62 -1.23 -17.15
C TYR A 70 11.45 -1.71 -16.28
N TYR A 71 10.63 -2.65 -16.75
CA TYR A 71 9.50 -3.20 -15.98
C TYR A 71 9.93 -3.81 -14.63
N PRO A 72 10.99 -4.62 -14.54
CA PRO A 72 11.45 -5.11 -13.24
C PRO A 72 11.86 -3.99 -12.30
N ILE A 73 12.49 -2.93 -12.81
CA ILE A 73 12.87 -1.77 -11.99
C ILE A 73 11.63 -0.99 -11.56
N ARG A 74 10.67 -0.77 -12.47
CA ARG A 74 9.46 0.02 -12.25
C ARG A 74 8.46 -0.65 -11.32
N TYR A 75 8.20 -1.96 -11.48
CA TYR A 75 7.12 -2.68 -10.79
C TYR A 75 7.58 -3.69 -9.76
N LEU A 76 8.88 -3.87 -9.58
CA LEU A 76 9.44 -4.69 -8.52
C LEU A 76 10.43 -3.90 -7.66
N VAL A 77 11.53 -3.42 -8.23
CA VAL A 77 12.60 -2.79 -7.44
C VAL A 77 12.14 -1.47 -6.82
N LEU A 78 11.54 -0.57 -7.60
CA LEU A 78 11.10 0.73 -7.12
C LEU A 78 10.01 0.64 -6.02
N PRO A 79 8.93 -0.16 -6.16
CA PRO A 79 7.95 -0.37 -5.08
C PRO A 79 8.59 -0.96 -3.81
N VAL A 80 9.47 -1.96 -3.94
CA VAL A 80 10.15 -2.58 -2.79
C VAL A 80 11.02 -1.56 -2.06
N LEU A 81 11.86 -0.82 -2.78
CA LEU A 81 12.71 0.21 -2.19
C LEU A 81 11.90 1.34 -1.55
N SER A 82 10.84 1.78 -2.24
CA SER A 82 9.98 2.85 -1.72
C SER A 82 9.29 2.46 -0.43
N VAL A 83 8.68 1.26 -0.37
CA VAL A 83 7.99 0.75 0.83
C VAL A 83 8.99 0.49 1.95
N PHE A 84 10.15 -0.08 1.65
CA PHE A 84 11.16 -0.41 2.65
C PHE A 84 11.81 0.82 3.26
N PHE A 85 12.19 1.82 2.45
CA PHE A 85 12.94 2.99 2.94
C PHE A 85 12.04 4.17 3.36
N LEU A 86 10.92 4.39 2.66
CA LEU A 86 10.05 5.54 2.95
C LEU A 86 8.84 5.18 3.80
N THR A 87 8.53 3.89 3.91
CA THR A 87 7.37 3.36 4.65
C THR A 87 6.01 3.85 4.11
N ASN A 88 4.91 3.24 4.56
CA ASN A 88 3.57 3.72 4.22
C ASN A 88 3.20 4.92 5.12
N PRO A 89 2.66 6.05 4.60
CA PRO A 89 2.25 6.31 3.19
C PRO A 89 3.31 7.00 2.33
N MET A 90 4.49 7.32 2.86
CA MET A 90 5.49 8.12 2.14
C MET A 90 6.08 7.43 0.91
N CYS A 91 5.99 6.09 0.83
CA CYS A 91 6.44 5.31 -0.32
C CYS A 91 5.85 5.77 -1.66
N TYR A 92 4.62 6.29 -1.66
CA TYR A 92 3.95 6.76 -2.89
C TYR A 92 4.61 8.00 -3.50
N THR A 93 5.40 8.75 -2.73
CA THR A 93 6.12 9.93 -3.24
C THR A 93 7.12 9.58 -4.33
N MET A 94 7.59 8.32 -4.41
CA MET A 94 8.48 7.86 -5.47
C MET A 94 7.81 7.83 -6.85
N GLY A 95 6.49 7.87 -6.91
CA GLY A 95 5.75 8.06 -8.16
C GLY A 95 6.10 9.34 -8.92
N ARG A 96 6.72 10.34 -8.26
CA ARG A 96 7.20 11.59 -8.89
C ARG A 96 8.19 11.36 -10.05
N PHE A 97 8.92 10.25 -10.03
CA PHE A 97 9.89 9.91 -11.08
C PHE A 97 9.25 9.28 -12.32
N LEU A 98 7.97 8.90 -12.23
CA LEU A 98 7.28 8.19 -13.30
C LEU A 98 6.41 9.13 -14.14
N PRO A 99 6.30 8.89 -15.46
CA PRO A 99 5.29 9.52 -16.28
C PRO A 99 3.87 9.29 -15.72
N GLU A 100 2.96 10.24 -15.91
CA GLU A 100 1.59 10.18 -15.36
C GLU A 100 0.85 8.88 -15.71
N ARG A 101 1.04 8.40 -16.94
CA ARG A 101 0.42 7.15 -17.44
C ARG A 101 0.89 5.90 -16.69
N ASP A 102 2.10 5.90 -16.13
CA ASP A 102 2.71 4.74 -15.47
C ASP A 102 2.51 4.77 -13.94
N LYS A 103 2.10 5.94 -13.36
CA LYS A 103 1.85 6.12 -11.93
C LYS A 103 0.80 5.17 -11.35
N PRO A 104 -0.38 4.94 -12.00
CA PRO A 104 -1.39 4.03 -11.45
C PRO A 104 -0.85 2.62 -11.21
N ALA A 105 -0.02 2.11 -12.13
CA ALA A 105 0.59 0.79 -12.02
C ALA A 105 1.64 0.72 -10.89
N PHE A 106 2.44 1.76 -10.71
CA PHE A 106 3.36 1.86 -9.59
C PHE A 106 2.61 1.92 -8.24
N TYR A 107 1.56 2.74 -8.14
CA TYR A 107 0.77 2.84 -6.91
C TYR A 107 0.10 1.51 -6.56
N ASP A 108 -0.41 0.79 -7.56
CA ASP A 108 -1.00 -0.53 -7.35
C ASP A 108 0.05 -1.55 -6.87
N SER A 109 1.26 -1.55 -7.45
CA SER A 109 2.36 -2.37 -6.99
C SER A 109 2.78 -2.01 -5.56
N ALA A 110 2.95 -0.72 -5.24
CA ALA A 110 3.40 -0.25 -3.94
C ALA A 110 2.36 -0.57 -2.85
N VAL A 111 1.06 -0.27 -3.06
CA VAL A 111 0.01 -0.58 -2.09
C VAL A 111 -0.15 -2.08 -1.85
N SER A 112 0.09 -2.88 -2.87
CA SER A 112 0.04 -4.35 -2.74
C SER A 112 1.22 -4.91 -1.95
N PHE A 113 2.29 -4.15 -1.80
CA PHE A 113 3.49 -4.58 -1.07
C PHE A 113 3.56 -4.11 0.37
N VAL A 114 2.68 -3.20 0.84
CA VAL A 114 2.75 -2.70 2.22
C VAL A 114 2.46 -3.74 3.30
N HIS A 115 1.77 -4.83 2.99
CA HIS A 115 1.46 -5.89 3.94
C HIS A 115 2.41 -7.11 3.89
N PRO A 116 2.84 -7.61 2.71
CA PRO A 116 3.69 -8.80 2.62
C PRO A 116 4.97 -8.77 3.47
N PRO A 117 5.68 -7.65 3.62
CA PRO A 117 6.89 -7.62 4.43
C PRO A 117 6.66 -7.48 5.95
N LEU A 118 5.41 -7.26 6.43
CA LEU A 118 5.15 -6.94 7.84
C LEU A 118 5.66 -7.98 8.83
N GLY A 119 5.65 -9.26 8.44
CA GLY A 119 6.16 -10.33 9.29
C GLY A 119 7.68 -10.30 9.50
N LEU A 120 8.43 -9.68 8.57
CA LEU A 120 9.89 -9.54 8.63
C LEU A 120 10.30 -8.10 8.95
N PHE A 121 9.58 -7.12 8.42
CA PHE A 121 9.90 -5.69 8.47
C PHE A 121 8.67 -4.86 8.90
N PRO A 122 8.26 -4.93 10.17
CA PRO A 122 7.03 -4.26 10.64
C PRO A 122 7.05 -2.74 10.49
N HIS A 123 8.23 -2.12 10.34
CA HIS A 123 8.36 -0.68 10.14
C HIS A 123 7.78 -0.17 8.80
N VAL A 124 7.68 -1.03 7.79
CA VAL A 124 7.23 -0.62 6.44
C VAL A 124 5.78 -0.13 6.43
N ASN A 125 4.96 -0.63 7.35
CA ASN A 125 3.56 -0.21 7.52
C ASN A 125 3.12 -0.36 8.98
N ALA A 126 3.72 0.41 9.85
CA ALA A 126 3.51 0.32 11.29
C ALA A 126 2.05 0.57 11.71
N GLY A 127 1.34 1.45 11.00
CA GLY A 127 -0.06 1.78 11.26
C GLY A 127 -1.03 0.62 11.01
N GLU A 128 -0.65 -0.35 10.18
CA GLU A 128 -1.50 -1.48 9.79
C GLU A 128 -0.95 -2.84 10.26
N LEU A 129 -0.07 -2.85 11.28
CA LEU A 129 0.45 -4.09 11.85
C LEU A 129 -0.64 -5.04 12.36
N PHE A 130 -1.80 -4.51 12.73
CA PHE A 130 -2.95 -5.32 13.16
C PHE A 130 -3.44 -6.29 12.09
N VAL A 131 -3.25 -5.99 10.80
CA VAL A 131 -3.60 -6.86 9.68
C VAL A 131 -2.76 -8.15 9.75
N TYR A 132 -1.44 -8.00 9.86
CA TYR A 132 -0.54 -9.15 10.01
C TYR A 132 -0.77 -9.88 11.34
N ALA A 133 -1.00 -9.14 12.43
CA ALA A 133 -1.25 -9.71 13.75
C ALA A 133 -2.50 -10.60 13.77
N GLY A 134 -3.56 -10.22 13.05
CA GLY A 134 -4.77 -11.03 12.90
C GLY A 134 -4.48 -12.37 12.19
N ILE A 135 -3.71 -12.34 11.10
CA ILE A 135 -3.28 -13.54 10.38
C ILE A 135 -2.38 -14.41 11.27
N ALA A 136 -1.38 -13.79 11.93
CA ALA A 136 -0.45 -14.47 12.82
C ALA A 136 -1.16 -15.18 13.98
N ALA A 137 -2.17 -14.53 14.57
CA ALA A 137 -2.97 -15.14 15.64
C ALA A 137 -3.71 -16.41 15.15
N GLY A 138 -4.24 -16.41 13.93
CA GLY A 138 -4.87 -17.59 13.32
C GLY A 138 -3.86 -18.73 13.10
N ILE A 139 -2.69 -18.43 12.55
CA ILE A 139 -1.62 -19.40 12.30
C ILE A 139 -1.09 -19.99 13.63
N THR A 140 -0.91 -19.15 14.66
CA THR A 140 -0.47 -19.60 16.00
C THR A 140 -1.47 -20.56 16.63
N LYS A 141 -2.79 -20.31 16.46
CA LYS A 141 -3.82 -21.24 16.96
C LYS A 141 -3.77 -22.62 16.31
N LEU A 142 -3.26 -22.70 15.08
CA LEU A 142 -3.05 -23.95 14.36
C LEU A 142 -1.71 -24.63 14.70
N GLY A 143 -0.89 -24.03 15.57
CA GLY A 143 0.43 -24.57 15.93
C GLY A 143 1.47 -24.47 14.81
N LEU A 144 1.22 -23.65 13.78
CA LEU A 144 2.12 -23.48 12.63
C LEU A 144 3.17 -22.40 12.87
N PRO A 145 4.39 -22.54 12.28
CA PRO A 145 5.49 -21.59 12.49
C PRO A 145 5.24 -20.24 11.78
N LEU A 146 5.31 -19.14 12.54
CA LEU A 146 5.13 -17.78 12.00
C LEU A 146 6.25 -17.35 11.05
N GLY A 147 7.47 -17.84 11.24
CA GLY A 147 8.60 -17.55 10.38
C GLY A 147 8.37 -18.00 8.94
N ASP A 148 7.84 -19.21 8.77
CA ASP A 148 7.49 -19.75 7.44
C ASP A 148 6.42 -18.90 6.76
N LEU A 149 5.40 -18.47 7.51
CA LEU A 149 4.37 -17.58 7.01
C LEU A 149 4.99 -16.26 6.52
N ALA A 150 5.83 -15.61 7.35
CA ALA A 150 6.43 -14.33 7.05
C ALA A 150 7.28 -14.38 5.77
N VAL A 151 8.12 -15.41 5.65
CA VAL A 151 8.99 -15.60 4.47
C VAL A 151 8.17 -15.89 3.21
N ARG A 152 7.19 -16.80 3.28
CA ARG A 152 6.33 -17.12 2.13
C ARG A 152 5.50 -15.92 1.68
N TYR A 153 4.93 -15.18 2.64
CA TYR A 153 4.13 -14.00 2.34
C TYR A 153 4.97 -12.93 1.65
N PHE A 154 6.22 -12.73 2.10
CA PHE A 154 7.15 -11.82 1.47
C PHE A 154 7.45 -12.20 0.00
N TYR A 155 7.82 -13.46 -0.27
CA TYR A 155 8.13 -13.90 -1.64
C TYR A 155 6.91 -13.87 -2.56
N VAL A 156 5.77 -14.34 -2.09
CA VAL A 156 4.52 -14.24 -2.86
C VAL A 156 4.19 -12.78 -3.14
N GLY A 157 4.39 -11.89 -2.16
CA GLY A 157 4.23 -10.44 -2.34
C GLY A 157 5.06 -9.89 -3.50
N LEU A 158 6.35 -10.28 -3.61
CA LEU A 158 7.21 -9.83 -4.72
C LEU A 158 6.67 -10.27 -6.09
N ILE A 159 6.20 -11.50 -6.20
CA ILE A 159 5.60 -12.01 -7.45
C ILE A 159 4.32 -11.23 -7.78
N VAL A 160 3.45 -11.07 -6.79
CA VAL A 160 2.14 -10.40 -6.96
C VAL A 160 2.31 -8.95 -7.39
N ILE A 161 3.20 -8.17 -6.75
CA ILE A 161 3.37 -6.75 -7.13
C ILE A 161 3.87 -6.58 -8.55
N PHE A 162 4.76 -7.46 -9.01
CA PHE A 162 5.26 -7.43 -10.37
C PHE A 162 4.16 -7.73 -11.39
N MET A 163 3.36 -8.78 -11.15
CA MET A 163 2.21 -9.13 -11.99
C MET A 163 1.16 -8.01 -12.01
N ARG A 164 0.82 -7.46 -10.85
CA ARG A 164 -0.15 -6.37 -10.73
C ARG A 164 0.31 -5.12 -11.45
N GLY A 165 1.57 -4.72 -11.31
CA GLY A 165 2.13 -3.58 -12.03
C GLY A 165 1.96 -3.68 -13.54
N ILE A 166 2.31 -4.84 -14.13
CA ILE A 166 2.15 -5.07 -15.57
C ILE A 166 0.66 -5.07 -15.99
N THR A 167 -0.19 -5.74 -15.20
CA THR A 167 -1.63 -5.81 -15.48
C THR A 167 -2.27 -4.43 -15.41
N THR A 168 -1.98 -3.68 -14.35
CA THR A 168 -2.53 -2.33 -14.16
C THR A 168 -2.02 -1.33 -15.18
N GLU A 169 -0.74 -1.42 -15.59
CA GLU A 169 -0.24 -0.61 -16.70
C GLU A 169 -1.01 -0.88 -17.98
N THR A 170 -1.23 -2.17 -18.32
CA THR A 170 -1.96 -2.56 -19.52
C THR A 170 -3.40 -2.02 -19.52
N ILE A 171 -4.10 -2.19 -18.39
CA ILE A 171 -5.48 -1.69 -18.22
C ILE A 171 -5.51 -0.15 -18.31
N SER A 172 -4.62 0.53 -17.59
CA SER A 172 -4.55 1.99 -17.57
C SER A 172 -4.28 2.56 -18.96
N ARG A 173 -3.39 1.96 -19.74
CA ARG A 173 -3.12 2.38 -21.13
C ARG A 173 -4.36 2.25 -22.02
N ILE A 174 -5.13 1.17 -21.89
CA ILE A 174 -6.39 1.00 -22.62
C ILE A 174 -7.40 2.07 -22.22
N MET A 175 -7.54 2.33 -20.92
CA MET A 175 -8.47 3.35 -20.40
C MET A 175 -8.09 4.77 -20.86
N PHE A 176 -6.81 5.14 -20.80
CA PHE A 176 -6.36 6.44 -21.30
C PHE A 176 -6.57 6.61 -22.81
N ALA A 177 -6.32 5.53 -23.59
CA ALA A 177 -6.55 5.57 -25.03
C ALA A 177 -8.03 5.72 -25.38
N ARG A 178 -8.95 5.07 -24.64
CA ARG A 178 -10.40 5.24 -24.81
C ARG A 178 -10.82 6.66 -24.48
N ARG A 179 -10.39 7.17 -23.33
CA ARG A 179 -10.73 8.53 -22.89
C ARG A 179 -10.25 9.60 -23.87
N ALA A 180 -9.10 9.42 -24.49
CA ALA A 180 -8.60 10.33 -25.52
C ALA A 180 -9.52 10.34 -26.77
N ARG A 181 -9.99 9.17 -27.21
CA ARG A 181 -10.94 9.06 -28.34
C ARG A 181 -12.29 9.72 -28.02
N ASP A 182 -12.84 9.45 -26.83
CA ASP A 182 -14.11 10.02 -26.40
C ASP A 182 -14.06 11.56 -26.28
N ALA A 183 -12.87 12.12 -26.01
CA ALA A 183 -12.65 13.57 -25.98
C ALA A 183 -12.54 14.21 -27.38
N GLU A 184 -12.16 13.43 -28.40
CA GLU A 184 -12.06 13.90 -29.80
C GLU A 184 -13.41 13.80 -30.56
N GLU A 185 -14.31 12.87 -30.19
CA GLU A 185 -15.63 12.68 -30.85
C GLU A 185 -16.64 13.83 -30.67
N PRO A 186 -16.72 14.62 -29.56
CA PRO A 186 -17.76 15.64 -29.43
C PRO A 186 -17.63 16.83 -30.38
N GLU A 187 -16.45 17.12 -30.92
CA GLU A 187 -16.21 18.30 -31.75
C GLU A 187 -16.69 18.12 -33.22
N VAL A 188 -16.69 16.88 -33.70
CA VAL A 188 -17.11 16.56 -35.09
C VAL A 188 -18.62 16.55 -35.22
N ALA A 189 -19.37 16.19 -34.18
CA ALA A 189 -20.85 16.12 -34.26
C ALA A 189 -21.51 17.52 -34.22
N THR A 190 -20.83 18.54 -33.66
CA THR A 190 -21.39 19.90 -33.52
C THR A 190 -21.21 20.73 -34.82
N THR A 191 -20.21 20.42 -35.63
CA THR A 191 -19.93 21.15 -36.90
C THR A 191 -20.72 20.63 -38.10
N ALA A 192 -21.32 19.42 -38.03
CA ALA A 192 -22.11 18.85 -39.14
C ALA A 192 -23.59 19.28 -39.14
N GLY A 193 -24.05 20.04 -38.12
CA GLY A 193 -25.46 20.43 -37.95
C GLY A 193 -25.83 21.85 -38.42
N GLU A 194 -24.87 22.71 -38.77
CA GLU A 194 -25.19 24.03 -39.31
C GLU A 194 -25.28 24.03 -40.81
N THR A 195 -26.43 23.62 -41.34
CA THR A 195 -26.84 23.97 -42.72
C THR A 195 -27.26 25.43 -42.75
N PRO A 196 -26.61 26.31 -43.50
CA PRO A 196 -27.04 27.68 -43.63
C PRO A 196 -28.42 27.75 -44.23
N ALA A 197 -29.34 28.45 -43.56
CA ALA A 197 -30.66 28.74 -44.09
C ALA A 197 -30.55 29.54 -45.37
N PRO A 198 -31.38 29.29 -46.43
CA PRO A 198 -31.34 30.07 -47.62
C PRO A 198 -31.85 31.49 -47.39
N GLU A 199 -30.99 32.50 -47.60
CA GLU A 199 -31.42 33.87 -47.83
C GLU A 199 -32.18 33.92 -49.12
N GLY A 200 -33.42 34.37 -49.09
CA GLY A 200 -34.17 34.61 -50.33
C GLY A 200 -35.61 35.01 -50.14
N ALA A 201 -35.86 36.27 -50.44
CA ALA A 201 -37.06 37.01 -50.81
C ALA A 201 -37.72 37.86 -49.76
#